data_0a05da11d35b9c5566bd95852abbd4d4
#
_entry.id   0a05da11d35b9c5566bd95852abbd4d4
#
_cell.length_a   1.000
_cell.length_b   1.000
_cell.length_c   1.000
_cell.angle_alpha   90.00
_cell.angle_beta   90.00
_cell.angle_gamma   90.00
#
_symmetry.space_group_name_H-M   'P 1'
#
loop_
_entity.id
_entity.type
_entity.pdbx_description
1 polymer ?
#
loop_
_entity_poly.entity_id
_entity_poly.type
_entity_poly.pdbx_seq_one_letter_code
_entity_poly.pdbx_strand_id
1 'polypeptide(L)'
;HGYNIGLSGFTPAGTAKAVTAELAKIAEAEHAKGNPFQIGIFTGASTGDSCDGVLSRVKAIRYRAPYTTNSDFRKAVNNGEIAYNDIHLSQMAQEVRYGFMGKVNVAIIEACEVTPDGKIYLTAAGGIAPTVCRLADQIIVELNAAHSKNAMGLHDVYEPLDPPYRREIPIYKPSDRIGLPYIQVDPKKIVGVVETNWPDEARSFADADPLTDKIGQNVADFLAADMKRGIIPSTFLPLQSGVGNIANAVLGALGR
;
A
#
# COMPACT_ATOMS: atom_id res chain seq x y z
N HIS A 1 10.51 -12.54 16.85
CA HIS A 1 9.94 -11.69 17.88
C HIS A 1 10.70 -10.36 17.97
N GLY A 2 9.97 -9.25 18.21
CA GLY A 2 10.55 -7.93 18.39
C GLY A 2 10.96 -7.16 17.13
N TYR A 3 10.97 -7.78 15.96
CA TYR A 3 11.33 -7.12 14.71
C TYR A 3 10.25 -6.15 14.24
N ASN A 4 10.68 -5.11 13.53
CA ASN A 4 9.78 -4.27 12.72
C ASN A 4 9.86 -4.72 11.26
N ILE A 5 8.69 -4.91 10.67
CA ILE A 5 8.51 -5.36 9.30
C ILE A 5 7.89 -4.23 8.50
N GLY A 6 8.52 -3.90 7.37
CA GLY A 6 7.94 -3.00 6.37
C GLY A 6 7.24 -3.79 5.27
N LEU A 7 6.03 -3.38 4.90
CA LEU A 7 5.25 -4.08 3.88
C LEU A 7 4.91 -3.16 2.71
N SER A 8 4.84 -3.73 1.52
CA SER A 8 4.22 -3.08 0.36
C SER A 8 2.69 -3.00 0.50
N GLY A 9 2.07 -2.29 -0.39
CA GLY A 9 0.62 -2.25 -0.52
C GLY A 9 -0.01 -0.92 -0.12
N PHE A 10 -1.19 -0.71 -0.69
CA PHE A 10 -2.08 0.41 -0.40
C PHE A 10 -3.52 -0.08 -0.43
N THR A 11 -4.26 0.09 0.69
CA THR A 11 -5.50 -0.64 0.90
C THR A 11 -5.24 -2.15 0.69
N PRO A 12 -6.16 -3.05 0.41
CA PRO A 12 -5.82 -4.46 0.23
C PRO A 12 -5.17 -4.81 -1.13
N ALA A 13 -4.58 -3.84 -1.86
CA ALA A 13 -3.91 -4.06 -3.13
C ALA A 13 -2.38 -4.03 -2.99
N GLY A 14 -1.66 -4.93 -3.64
CA GLY A 14 -0.21 -4.99 -3.65
C GLY A 14 0.43 -5.35 -2.31
N THR A 15 -0.33 -5.94 -1.40
CA THR A 15 0.13 -6.38 -0.07
C THR A 15 0.54 -7.84 -0.14
N ALA A 16 1.68 -8.18 0.46
CA ALA A 16 2.10 -9.56 0.64
C ALA A 16 1.07 -10.35 1.46
N LYS A 17 0.70 -11.55 1.01
CA LYS A 17 -0.40 -12.36 1.55
C LYS A 17 0.08 -13.72 2.09
N ALA A 18 0.92 -14.42 1.34
CA ALA A 18 1.40 -15.74 1.72
C ALA A 18 2.40 -15.67 2.88
N VAL A 19 3.34 -14.74 2.83
CA VAL A 19 4.35 -14.59 3.88
C VAL A 19 3.71 -14.13 5.19
N THR A 20 2.73 -13.24 5.15
CA THR A 20 1.99 -12.80 6.34
C THR A 20 1.13 -13.93 6.93
N ALA A 21 0.53 -14.78 6.09
CA ALA A 21 -0.18 -15.96 6.55
C ALA A 21 0.74 -16.97 7.26
N GLU A 22 1.94 -17.19 6.73
CA GLU A 22 2.93 -18.07 7.40
C GLU A 22 3.45 -17.47 8.70
N LEU A 23 3.68 -16.15 8.76
CA LEU A 23 4.01 -15.45 10.00
C LEU A 23 2.92 -15.62 11.07
N ALA A 24 1.66 -15.59 10.69
CA ALA A 24 0.54 -15.82 11.60
C ALA A 24 0.57 -17.25 12.17
N LYS A 25 0.82 -18.27 11.35
CA LYS A 25 0.97 -19.66 11.80
C LYS A 25 2.15 -19.84 12.74
N ILE A 26 3.28 -19.23 12.44
CA ILE A 26 4.48 -19.25 13.32
C ILE A 26 4.15 -18.60 14.65
N ALA A 27 3.48 -17.43 14.65
CA ALA A 27 3.10 -16.74 15.87
C ALA A 27 2.18 -17.60 16.74
N GLU A 28 1.16 -18.23 16.14
CA GLU A 28 0.24 -19.13 16.83
C GLU A 28 0.98 -20.32 17.44
N ALA A 29 1.88 -20.96 16.68
CA ALA A 29 2.67 -22.08 17.15
C ALA A 29 3.62 -21.70 18.32
N GLU A 30 4.22 -20.52 18.28
CA GLU A 30 5.08 -20.03 19.36
C GLU A 30 4.24 -19.69 20.63
N HIS A 31 3.10 -19.04 20.46
CA HIS A 31 2.19 -18.75 21.57
C HIS A 31 1.67 -20.04 22.23
N ALA A 32 1.40 -21.10 21.45
CA ALA A 32 0.99 -22.41 21.99
C ALA A 32 2.09 -23.06 22.86
N LYS A 33 3.37 -22.73 22.63
CA LYS A 33 4.52 -23.16 23.44
C LYS A 33 4.80 -22.22 24.63
N GLY A 34 4.02 -21.15 24.79
CA GLY A 34 4.27 -20.11 25.81
C GLY A 34 5.37 -19.10 25.44
N ASN A 35 5.87 -19.13 24.19
CA ASN A 35 6.86 -18.19 23.72
C ASN A 35 6.21 -16.92 23.19
N PRO A 36 6.75 -15.72 23.47
CA PRO A 36 6.25 -14.49 22.91
C PRO A 36 6.60 -14.39 21.42
N PHE A 37 5.64 -14.01 20.57
CA PHE A 37 5.86 -13.67 19.19
C PHE A 37 5.05 -12.43 18.81
N GLN A 38 5.71 -11.29 18.72
CA GLN A 38 5.10 -10.03 18.32
C GLN A 38 6.06 -9.21 17.47
N ILE A 39 5.51 -8.54 16.45
CA ILE A 39 6.22 -7.70 15.49
C ILE A 39 5.62 -6.30 15.43
N GLY A 40 6.43 -5.32 15.04
CA GLY A 40 5.96 -4.03 14.57
C GLY A 40 5.71 -4.07 13.07
N ILE A 41 4.71 -3.35 12.58
CA ILE A 41 4.35 -3.31 11.16
C ILE A 41 4.27 -1.88 10.67
N PHE A 42 4.99 -1.60 9.57
CA PHE A 42 4.98 -0.33 8.85
C PHE A 42 4.48 -0.57 7.42
N THR A 43 3.48 0.20 7.00
CA THR A 43 2.95 0.14 5.63
C THR A 43 2.69 1.54 5.07
N GLY A 44 2.38 1.64 3.78
CA GLY A 44 1.99 2.90 3.17
C GLY A 44 0.57 3.33 3.50
N ALA A 45 -0.31 2.39 3.82
CA ALA A 45 -1.70 2.60 4.20
C ALA A 45 -2.25 1.37 4.91
N SER A 46 -3.58 1.23 4.99
CA SER A 46 -4.20 0.00 5.49
C SER A 46 -3.85 -1.18 4.58
N THR A 47 -3.79 -2.35 5.15
CA THR A 47 -3.71 -3.63 4.46
C THR A 47 -5.00 -4.44 4.69
N GLY A 48 -5.16 -5.52 3.94
CA GLY A 48 -6.35 -6.35 4.00
C GLY A 48 -6.38 -7.35 5.15
N ASP A 49 -7.30 -8.28 5.07
CA ASP A 49 -7.43 -9.36 6.05
C ASP A 49 -6.22 -10.28 6.04
N SER A 50 -5.61 -10.50 4.88
CA SER A 50 -4.39 -11.31 4.71
C SER A 50 -3.16 -10.79 5.47
N CYS A 51 -3.16 -9.55 5.94
CA CYS A 51 -2.10 -9.00 6.75
C CYS A 51 -2.63 -8.52 8.12
N ASP A 52 -3.32 -7.37 8.17
CA ASP A 52 -3.79 -6.78 9.43
C ASP A 52 -4.74 -7.73 10.18
N GLY A 53 -5.63 -8.43 9.47
CA GLY A 53 -6.58 -9.36 10.07
C GLY A 53 -5.92 -10.61 10.65
N VAL A 54 -5.22 -11.37 9.81
CA VAL A 54 -4.63 -12.67 10.25
C VAL A 54 -3.64 -12.48 11.41
N LEU A 55 -2.80 -11.44 11.35
CA LEU A 55 -1.81 -11.18 12.40
C LEU A 55 -2.45 -10.63 13.69
N SER A 56 -3.54 -9.88 13.59
CA SER A 56 -4.29 -9.41 14.77
C SER A 56 -4.97 -10.56 15.52
N ARG A 57 -5.62 -11.48 14.79
CA ARG A 57 -6.33 -12.62 15.38
C ARG A 57 -5.40 -13.52 16.20
N VAL A 58 -4.16 -13.68 15.78
CA VAL A 58 -3.14 -14.46 16.51
C VAL A 58 -2.29 -13.62 17.47
N LYS A 59 -2.66 -12.35 17.71
CA LYS A 59 -1.96 -11.41 18.61
C LYS A 59 -0.48 -11.22 18.29
N ALA A 60 -0.13 -11.27 17.01
CA ALA A 60 1.25 -11.15 16.54
C ALA A 60 1.71 -9.69 16.37
N ILE A 61 0.83 -8.70 16.52
CA ILE A 61 1.16 -7.30 16.32
C ILE A 61 1.37 -6.61 17.65
N ARG A 62 2.55 -6.02 17.91
CA ARG A 62 2.81 -5.14 19.07
C ARG A 62 2.61 -3.66 18.76
N TYR A 63 2.89 -3.27 17.51
CA TYR A 63 2.83 -1.89 17.03
C TYR A 63 2.46 -1.83 15.56
N ARG A 64 1.66 -0.85 15.17
CA ARG A 64 1.22 -0.65 13.79
C ARG A 64 1.10 0.83 13.45
N ALA A 65 1.61 1.19 12.28
CA ALA A 65 1.38 2.47 11.63
C ALA A 65 1.36 2.30 10.09
N PRO A 66 0.67 3.13 9.37
CA PRO A 66 -0.31 4.14 9.76
C PRO A 66 -1.73 3.55 9.88
N TYR A 67 -2.71 4.26 9.36
CA TYR A 67 -4.13 3.93 9.35
C TYR A 67 -4.46 2.52 8.82
N THR A 68 -5.47 1.88 9.41
CA THR A 68 -6.04 0.61 8.93
C THR A 68 -7.56 0.58 9.02
N THR A 69 -8.18 -0.15 8.10
CA THR A 69 -9.64 -0.37 8.05
C THR A 69 -10.08 -1.74 8.58
N ASN A 70 -9.14 -2.64 8.91
CA ASN A 70 -9.47 -4.00 9.38
C ASN A 70 -10.17 -3.97 10.73
N SER A 71 -11.29 -4.69 10.87
CA SER A 71 -12.12 -4.70 12.08
C SER A 71 -11.46 -5.40 13.26
N ASP A 72 -10.75 -6.52 13.03
CA ASP A 72 -10.08 -7.28 14.09
C ASP A 72 -8.92 -6.47 14.66
N PHE A 73 -8.17 -5.80 13.77
CA PHE A 73 -7.13 -4.88 14.19
C PHE A 73 -7.68 -3.73 15.04
N ARG A 74 -8.73 -3.04 14.56
CA ARG A 74 -9.33 -1.92 15.31
C ARG A 74 -9.83 -2.36 16.69
N LYS A 75 -10.41 -3.57 16.78
CA LYS A 75 -10.84 -4.14 18.05
C LYS A 75 -9.66 -4.33 18.99
N ALA A 76 -8.55 -4.88 18.52
CA ALA A 76 -7.33 -5.08 19.31
C ALA A 76 -6.72 -3.75 19.79
N VAL A 77 -6.70 -2.71 18.93
CA VAL A 77 -6.26 -1.35 19.31
C VAL A 77 -7.17 -0.78 20.40
N ASN A 78 -8.49 -0.86 20.23
CA ASN A 78 -9.44 -0.33 21.21
C ASN A 78 -9.36 -1.04 22.58
N ASN A 79 -8.95 -2.31 22.57
CA ASN A 79 -8.70 -3.07 23.78
C ASN A 79 -7.32 -2.80 24.43
N GLY A 80 -6.48 -1.95 23.81
CA GLY A 80 -5.13 -1.68 24.29
C GLY A 80 -4.12 -2.81 24.05
N GLU A 81 -4.44 -3.76 23.16
CA GLU A 81 -3.57 -4.91 22.85
C GLU A 81 -2.47 -4.56 21.84
N ILE A 82 -2.66 -3.53 21.03
CA ILE A 82 -1.73 -3.07 20.00
C ILE A 82 -1.44 -1.59 20.19
N ALA A 83 -0.18 -1.21 20.26
CA ALA A 83 0.23 0.18 20.15
C ALA A 83 0.04 0.67 18.71
N TYR A 84 -0.63 1.82 18.55
CA TYR A 84 -1.04 2.32 17.24
C TYR A 84 -0.80 3.82 17.12
N ASN A 85 -0.29 4.23 15.97
CA ASN A 85 -0.22 5.65 15.61
C ASN A 85 -0.97 5.86 14.30
N ASP A 86 -1.92 6.79 14.33
CA ASP A 86 -2.53 7.34 13.13
C ASP A 86 -1.64 8.47 12.61
N ILE A 87 -1.05 8.25 11.44
CA ILE A 87 -0.09 9.17 10.81
C ILE A 87 -0.59 9.47 9.40
N HIS A 88 -0.48 10.72 8.99
CA HIS A 88 -0.74 11.08 7.59
C HIS A 88 0.13 10.24 6.65
N LEU A 89 -0.49 9.64 5.62
CA LEU A 89 0.22 8.77 4.68
C LEU A 89 1.41 9.47 4.01
N SER A 90 1.28 10.76 3.75
CA SER A 90 2.35 11.59 3.19
C SER A 90 3.58 11.74 4.11
N GLN A 91 3.42 11.53 5.41
CA GLN A 91 4.49 11.63 6.40
C GLN A 91 5.11 10.26 6.73
N MET A 92 4.36 9.18 6.54
CA MET A 92 4.77 7.84 6.97
C MET A 92 6.15 7.43 6.47
N ALA A 93 6.44 7.60 5.18
CA ALA A 93 7.75 7.27 4.63
C ALA A 93 8.87 8.09 5.27
N GLN A 94 8.62 9.38 5.52
CA GLN A 94 9.58 10.29 6.16
C GLN A 94 9.86 9.91 7.60
N GLU A 95 8.83 9.59 8.39
CA GLU A 95 8.96 9.16 9.78
C GLU A 95 9.80 7.88 9.90
N VAL A 96 9.57 6.93 9.00
CA VAL A 96 10.38 5.70 8.92
C VAL A 96 11.81 6.01 8.51
N ARG A 97 12.03 6.87 7.51
CA ARG A 97 13.37 7.24 7.02
C ARG A 97 14.23 7.94 8.07
N TYR A 98 13.63 8.76 8.91
CA TYR A 98 14.34 9.50 9.95
C TYR A 98 14.56 8.67 11.23
N GLY A 99 14.05 7.45 11.26
CA GLY A 99 14.25 6.52 12.36
C GLY A 99 13.37 6.77 13.58
N PHE A 100 12.41 7.69 13.51
CA PHE A 100 11.51 7.98 14.64
C PHE A 100 10.68 6.77 15.07
N MET A 101 10.41 5.87 14.15
CA MET A 101 9.65 4.65 14.38
C MET A 101 10.53 3.42 14.68
N GLY A 102 11.85 3.61 14.74
CA GLY A 102 12.82 2.55 14.94
C GLY A 102 13.26 1.87 13.64
N LYS A 103 14.12 0.88 13.78
CA LYS A 103 14.75 0.17 12.67
C LYS A 103 13.72 -0.69 11.91
N VAL A 104 13.84 -0.75 10.59
CA VAL A 104 13.18 -1.75 9.73
C VAL A 104 14.11 -2.97 9.63
N ASN A 105 13.70 -4.12 10.15
CA ASN A 105 14.50 -5.34 10.10
C ASN A 105 14.29 -6.11 8.80
N VAL A 106 13.02 -6.27 8.40
CA VAL A 106 12.65 -7.03 7.21
C VAL A 106 11.66 -6.22 6.38
N ALA A 107 11.86 -6.18 5.08
CA ALA A 107 10.84 -5.73 4.12
C ALA A 107 10.22 -6.96 3.46
N ILE A 108 8.88 -7.00 3.36
CA ILE A 108 8.13 -8.03 2.65
C ILE A 108 7.35 -7.34 1.54
N ILE A 109 7.71 -7.62 0.30
CA ILE A 109 7.28 -6.84 -0.86
C ILE A 109 6.59 -7.76 -1.85
N GLU A 110 5.34 -7.45 -2.18
CA GLU A 110 4.67 -8.09 -3.31
C GLU A 110 5.18 -7.49 -4.63
N ALA A 111 5.51 -8.35 -5.58
CA ALA A 111 6.05 -7.96 -6.87
C ALA A 111 5.47 -8.83 -8.00
N CYS A 112 5.40 -8.28 -9.21
CA CYS A 112 5.10 -9.04 -10.44
C CYS A 112 6.37 -9.56 -11.11
N GLU A 113 7.54 -9.00 -10.79
CA GLU A 113 8.83 -9.46 -11.25
C GLU A 113 9.95 -9.04 -10.30
N VAL A 114 10.98 -9.86 -10.20
CA VAL A 114 12.23 -9.56 -9.51
C VAL A 114 13.40 -10.06 -10.34
N THR A 115 14.43 -9.24 -10.49
CA THR A 115 15.59 -9.58 -11.33
C THR A 115 16.82 -9.90 -10.49
N PRO A 116 17.79 -10.68 -11.03
CA PRO A 116 19.01 -11.03 -10.30
C PRO A 116 19.87 -9.83 -9.91
N ASP A 117 19.74 -8.70 -10.59
CA ASP A 117 20.47 -7.46 -10.27
C ASP A 117 19.69 -6.58 -9.27
N GLY A 118 18.61 -7.10 -8.65
CA GLY A 118 17.92 -6.47 -7.54
C GLY A 118 16.85 -5.43 -7.94
N LYS A 119 16.26 -5.53 -9.14
CA LYS A 119 15.10 -4.73 -9.52
C LYS A 119 13.82 -5.43 -9.09
N ILE A 120 13.00 -4.77 -8.31
CA ILE A 120 11.71 -5.26 -7.82
C ILE A 120 10.62 -4.45 -8.52
N TYR A 121 9.83 -5.09 -9.37
CA TYR A 121 8.69 -4.50 -10.07
C TYR A 121 7.43 -4.76 -9.26
N LEU A 122 6.85 -3.70 -8.74
CA LEU A 122 5.66 -3.79 -7.88
C LEU A 122 4.42 -4.23 -8.66
N THR A 123 3.44 -4.76 -7.95
CA THR A 123 2.12 -5.10 -8.48
C THR A 123 1.21 -3.87 -8.54
N ALA A 124 -0.03 -3.96 -8.06
CA ALA A 124 -1.02 -2.88 -8.17
C ALA A 124 -0.68 -1.64 -7.33
N ALA A 125 -0.01 -1.79 -6.19
CA ALA A 125 0.30 -0.68 -5.30
C ALA A 125 1.59 -0.91 -4.51
N GLY A 126 2.36 0.16 -4.33
CA GLY A 126 3.65 0.11 -3.64
C GLY A 126 3.63 0.63 -2.20
N GLY A 127 2.74 1.58 -1.89
CA GLY A 127 2.78 2.25 -0.59
C GLY A 127 4.14 2.87 -0.30
N ILE A 128 4.76 2.52 0.82
CA ILE A 128 6.11 2.97 1.21
C ILE A 128 7.21 1.94 0.87
N ALA A 129 6.94 1.00 -0.04
CA ALA A 129 7.87 -0.07 -0.39
C ALA A 129 9.29 0.43 -0.73
N PRO A 130 9.51 1.52 -1.48
CA PRO A 130 10.86 2.02 -1.74
C PRO A 130 11.62 2.33 -0.45
N THR A 131 10.98 3.01 0.47
CA THR A 131 11.57 3.41 1.76
C THR A 131 11.92 2.18 2.62
N VAL A 132 11.00 1.24 2.76
CA VAL A 132 11.27 0.05 3.61
C VAL A 132 12.32 -0.87 2.98
N CYS A 133 12.35 -1.02 1.66
CA CYS A 133 13.41 -1.77 0.96
C CYS A 133 14.80 -1.13 1.17
N ARG A 134 14.88 0.20 1.10
CA ARG A 134 16.13 0.92 1.33
C ARG A 134 16.67 0.68 2.73
N LEU A 135 15.81 0.73 3.75
CA LEU A 135 16.18 0.71 5.16
C LEU A 135 16.31 -0.70 5.75
N ALA A 136 15.60 -1.68 5.22
CA ALA A 136 15.62 -3.03 5.75
C ALA A 136 16.99 -3.69 5.68
N ASP A 137 17.30 -4.53 6.66
CA ASP A 137 18.47 -5.42 6.61
C ASP A 137 18.24 -6.55 5.61
N GLN A 138 17.03 -7.08 5.54
CA GLN A 138 16.61 -8.21 4.71
C GLN A 138 15.34 -7.92 3.95
N ILE A 139 15.21 -8.52 2.78
CA ILE A 139 14.02 -8.37 1.92
C ILE A 139 13.52 -9.76 1.55
N ILE A 140 12.22 -9.99 1.71
CA ILE A 140 11.51 -11.14 1.17
C ILE A 140 10.60 -10.60 0.06
N VAL A 141 10.69 -11.18 -1.13
CA VAL A 141 9.83 -10.85 -2.25
C VAL A 141 8.77 -11.91 -2.40
N GLU A 142 7.50 -11.51 -2.36
CA GLU A 142 6.37 -12.34 -2.73
C GLU A 142 6.06 -12.10 -4.21
N LEU A 143 6.54 -13.01 -5.07
CA LEU A 143 6.35 -12.96 -6.52
C LEU A 143 4.96 -13.51 -6.85
N ASN A 144 4.03 -12.59 -7.16
CA ASN A 144 2.62 -12.95 -7.31
C ASN A 144 2.18 -13.03 -8.78
N ALA A 145 1.96 -14.27 -9.25
CA ALA A 145 1.54 -14.55 -10.62
C ALA A 145 0.08 -14.16 -10.93
N ALA A 146 -0.72 -13.80 -9.93
CA ALA A 146 -2.07 -13.24 -10.14
C ALA A 146 -2.02 -11.87 -10.84
N HIS A 147 -0.88 -11.19 -10.75
CA HIS A 147 -0.63 -9.92 -11.44
C HIS A 147 0.16 -10.12 -12.71
N SER A 148 -0.33 -9.51 -13.80
CA SER A 148 0.36 -9.58 -15.09
C SER A 148 1.72 -8.90 -15.05
N LYS A 149 2.73 -9.52 -15.68
CA LYS A 149 4.03 -8.88 -15.93
C LYS A 149 3.92 -7.63 -16.82
N ASN A 150 2.81 -7.44 -17.52
CA ASN A 150 2.53 -6.19 -18.26
C ASN A 150 2.37 -4.98 -17.32
N ALA A 151 2.24 -5.18 -16.01
CA ALA A 151 2.29 -4.11 -15.01
C ALA A 151 3.70 -3.51 -14.82
N MET A 152 4.76 -4.18 -15.32
CA MET A 152 6.12 -3.63 -15.31
C MET A 152 6.15 -2.29 -16.04
N GLY A 153 6.64 -1.26 -15.35
CA GLY A 153 6.70 0.09 -15.90
C GLY A 153 5.50 0.99 -15.62
N LEU A 154 4.45 0.51 -14.97
CA LEU A 154 3.33 1.36 -14.54
C LEU A 154 3.73 2.33 -13.42
N HIS A 155 4.59 1.89 -12.51
CA HIS A 155 5.04 2.71 -11.41
C HIS A 155 6.09 3.74 -11.85
N ASP A 156 6.13 4.85 -11.11
CA ASP A 156 7.16 5.89 -11.19
C ASP A 156 7.73 6.08 -9.78
N VAL A 157 8.70 5.23 -9.44
CA VAL A 157 9.25 5.15 -8.09
C VAL A 157 10.26 6.25 -7.89
N TYR A 158 9.91 7.22 -7.05
CA TYR A 158 10.74 8.34 -6.70
C TYR A 158 10.76 8.56 -5.18
N GLU A 159 11.95 8.66 -4.60
CA GLU A 159 12.13 9.07 -3.21
C GLU A 159 12.76 10.46 -3.18
N PRO A 160 12.09 11.46 -2.59
CA PRO A 160 12.69 12.79 -2.40
C PRO A 160 13.96 12.71 -1.56
N LEU A 161 14.90 13.61 -1.79
CA LEU A 161 16.10 13.73 -0.97
C LEU A 161 15.71 14.08 0.47
N ASP A 162 16.52 13.59 1.42
CA ASP A 162 16.34 13.91 2.83
C ASP A 162 16.91 15.32 3.13
N PRO A 163 16.40 16.01 4.17
CA PRO A 163 17.01 17.26 4.63
C PRO A 163 18.50 17.08 4.99
N PRO A 164 19.33 18.08 4.79
CA PRO A 164 19.00 19.41 4.28
C PRO A 164 19.02 19.52 2.74
N TYR A 165 19.14 18.40 2.03
CA TYR A 165 19.37 18.34 0.58
C TYR A 165 18.07 18.32 -0.23
N ARG A 166 16.92 18.54 0.39
CA ARG A 166 15.63 18.57 -0.31
C ARG A 166 15.62 19.62 -1.42
N ARG A 167 15.02 19.23 -2.53
CA ARG A 167 14.77 20.07 -3.69
C ARG A 167 13.31 19.94 -4.08
N GLU A 168 12.85 20.80 -4.96
CA GLU A 168 11.57 20.66 -5.62
C GLU A 168 11.49 19.31 -6.35
N ILE A 169 10.30 18.72 -6.38
CA ILE A 169 10.04 17.54 -7.17
C ILE A 169 9.92 17.97 -8.63
N PRO A 170 10.73 17.44 -9.57
CA PRO A 170 10.83 17.98 -10.94
C PRO A 170 9.66 17.51 -11.83
N ILE A 171 8.43 17.79 -11.42
CA ILE A 171 7.21 17.52 -12.19
C ILE A 171 6.73 18.84 -12.76
N TYR A 172 6.90 19.04 -14.05
CA TYR A 172 6.52 20.26 -14.77
C TYR A 172 5.33 20.05 -15.70
N LYS A 173 5.05 18.79 -16.06
CA LYS A 173 3.91 18.39 -16.90
C LYS A 173 3.20 17.18 -16.29
N PRO A 174 1.90 17.02 -16.50
CA PRO A 174 1.15 15.88 -15.98
C PRO A 174 1.68 14.50 -16.43
N SER A 175 2.40 14.45 -17.55
CA SER A 175 2.98 13.23 -18.12
C SER A 175 4.42 12.95 -17.69
N ASP A 176 5.03 13.82 -16.88
CA ASP A 176 6.43 13.65 -16.50
C ASP A 176 6.59 12.40 -15.61
N ARG A 177 7.64 11.65 -15.94
CA ARG A 177 8.13 10.53 -15.14
C ARG A 177 9.51 10.90 -14.61
N ILE A 178 9.67 10.82 -13.31
CA ILE A 178 10.86 11.36 -12.62
C ILE A 178 11.64 10.29 -11.87
N GLY A 179 11.08 9.10 -11.74
CA GLY A 179 11.64 7.97 -11.04
C GLY A 179 11.95 6.79 -11.94
N LEU A 180 12.02 5.63 -11.32
CA LEU A 180 12.27 4.35 -11.97
C LEU A 180 10.99 3.51 -12.00
N PRO A 181 10.80 2.62 -12.98
CA PRO A 181 9.65 1.72 -13.01
C PRO A 181 9.77 0.54 -12.02
N TYR A 182 10.78 0.54 -11.16
CA TYR A 182 11.09 -0.51 -10.19
C TYR A 182 11.75 0.08 -8.95
N ILE A 183 11.81 -0.70 -7.88
CA ILE A 183 12.66 -0.43 -6.72
C ILE A 183 14.01 -1.10 -6.97
N GLN A 184 15.11 -0.34 -6.89
CA GLN A 184 16.46 -0.91 -6.97
C GLN A 184 17.00 -1.17 -5.57
N VAL A 185 17.41 -2.40 -5.33
CA VAL A 185 18.04 -2.82 -4.05
C VAL A 185 19.36 -3.52 -4.29
N ASP A 186 20.19 -3.63 -3.25
CA ASP A 186 21.30 -4.58 -3.27
C ASP A 186 20.73 -6.01 -3.28
N PRO A 187 21.00 -6.82 -4.32
CA PRO A 187 20.45 -8.18 -4.40
C PRO A 187 20.83 -9.06 -3.21
N LYS A 188 21.94 -8.77 -2.50
CA LYS A 188 22.31 -9.49 -1.28
C LYS A 188 21.33 -9.32 -0.12
N LYS A 189 20.53 -8.27 -0.13
CA LYS A 189 19.45 -8.08 0.84
C LYS A 189 18.27 -9.02 0.61
N ILE A 190 18.07 -9.52 -0.62
CA ILE A 190 16.95 -10.41 -0.96
C ILE A 190 17.31 -11.82 -0.43
N VAL A 191 16.71 -12.17 0.69
CA VAL A 191 16.98 -13.44 1.39
C VAL A 191 15.99 -14.55 0.98
N GLY A 192 14.93 -14.21 0.29
CA GLY A 192 13.96 -15.18 -0.20
C GLY A 192 13.01 -14.59 -1.24
N VAL A 193 12.59 -15.43 -2.18
CA VAL A 193 11.52 -15.16 -3.14
C VAL A 193 10.50 -16.27 -2.98
N VAL A 194 9.24 -15.88 -2.75
CA VAL A 194 8.11 -16.79 -2.57
C VAL A 194 7.17 -16.63 -3.75
N GLU A 195 6.99 -17.67 -4.53
CA GLU A 195 6.05 -17.66 -5.65
C GLU A 195 4.62 -17.88 -5.16
N THR A 196 3.71 -17.02 -5.58
CA THR A 196 2.30 -17.07 -5.20
C THR A 196 1.39 -16.81 -6.39
N ASN A 197 0.11 -17.08 -6.21
CA ASN A 197 -0.94 -16.77 -7.19
C ASN A 197 -2.22 -16.36 -6.44
N TRP A 198 -2.13 -15.32 -5.61
CA TRP A 198 -3.24 -14.84 -4.80
C TRP A 198 -3.71 -13.48 -5.31
N PRO A 199 -5.00 -13.35 -5.68
CA PRO A 199 -5.54 -12.07 -6.10
C PRO A 199 -5.58 -11.07 -4.94
N ASP A 200 -5.64 -9.78 -5.26
CA ASP A 200 -5.87 -8.76 -4.27
C ASP A 200 -7.25 -8.90 -3.61
N GLU A 201 -7.34 -8.51 -2.35
CA GLU A 201 -8.58 -8.49 -1.56
C GLU A 201 -9.42 -7.24 -1.87
N ALA A 202 -9.47 -6.85 -3.15
CA ALA A 202 -10.25 -5.70 -3.55
C ALA A 202 -11.73 -5.88 -3.18
N ARG A 203 -12.31 -4.92 -2.49
CA ARG A 203 -13.74 -4.92 -2.22
C ARG A 203 -14.49 -4.74 -3.53
N SER A 204 -15.49 -5.57 -3.77
CA SER A 204 -16.46 -5.29 -4.81
C SER A 204 -17.17 -3.97 -4.50
N PHE A 205 -17.37 -3.15 -5.52
CA PHE A 205 -18.20 -1.97 -5.38
C PHE A 205 -19.66 -2.40 -5.34
N ALA A 206 -20.45 -1.78 -4.47
CA ALA A 206 -21.87 -1.97 -4.50
C ALA A 206 -22.46 -1.36 -5.79
N ASP A 207 -23.49 -1.99 -6.32
CA ASP A 207 -24.24 -1.40 -7.42
C ASP A 207 -24.78 -0.01 -7.03
N ALA A 208 -24.86 0.90 -8.01
CA ALA A 208 -25.36 2.21 -7.76
C ALA A 208 -26.85 2.13 -7.35
N ASP A 209 -27.20 2.73 -6.23
CA ASP A 209 -28.59 2.94 -5.84
C ASP A 209 -29.11 4.24 -6.46
N PRO A 210 -30.47 4.44 -6.50
CA PRO A 210 -31.06 5.64 -7.13
C PRO A 210 -30.55 6.97 -6.54
N LEU A 211 -30.14 7.00 -5.26
CA LEU A 211 -29.63 8.20 -4.61
C LEU A 211 -28.20 8.49 -5.07
N THR A 212 -27.32 7.50 -5.05
CA THR A 212 -25.94 7.67 -5.51
C THR A 212 -25.86 7.94 -6.99
N ASP A 213 -26.72 7.34 -7.81
CA ASP A 213 -26.87 7.64 -9.25
C ASP A 213 -27.28 9.11 -9.48
N LYS A 214 -28.24 9.60 -8.70
CA LYS A 214 -28.67 11.00 -8.78
C LYS A 214 -27.56 11.96 -8.39
N ILE A 215 -26.78 11.64 -7.37
CA ILE A 215 -25.60 12.42 -6.98
C ILE A 215 -24.57 12.43 -8.11
N GLY A 216 -24.26 11.25 -8.66
CA GLY A 216 -23.34 11.12 -9.79
C GLY A 216 -23.76 11.97 -10.99
N GLN A 217 -25.03 11.91 -11.36
CA GLN A 217 -25.58 12.69 -12.47
C GLN A 217 -25.50 14.21 -12.21
N ASN A 218 -25.83 14.66 -11.00
CA ASN A 218 -25.74 16.08 -10.65
C ASN A 218 -24.29 16.61 -10.77
N VAL A 219 -23.30 15.80 -10.37
CA VAL A 219 -21.88 16.17 -10.53
C VAL A 219 -21.48 16.20 -12.01
N ALA A 220 -21.88 15.21 -12.79
CA ALA A 220 -21.60 15.17 -14.22
C ALA A 220 -22.21 16.38 -14.95
N ASP A 221 -23.46 16.72 -14.65
CA ASP A 221 -24.16 17.88 -15.23
C ASP A 221 -23.46 19.20 -14.86
N PHE A 222 -23.01 19.35 -13.61
CA PHE A 222 -22.24 20.50 -13.17
C PHE A 222 -20.92 20.64 -13.94
N LEU A 223 -20.14 19.56 -14.04
CA LEU A 223 -18.89 19.56 -14.78
C LEU A 223 -19.09 19.82 -16.27
N ALA A 224 -20.12 19.24 -16.88
CA ALA A 224 -20.49 19.51 -18.27
C ALA A 224 -20.86 20.98 -18.51
N ALA A 225 -21.54 21.62 -17.54
CA ALA A 225 -21.83 23.05 -17.61
C ALA A 225 -20.57 23.92 -17.53
N ASP A 226 -19.60 23.51 -16.69
CA ASP A 226 -18.31 24.20 -16.56
C ASP A 226 -17.45 24.05 -17.81
N MET A 227 -17.47 22.88 -18.46
CA MET A 227 -16.84 22.70 -19.76
C MET A 227 -17.43 23.64 -20.82
N LYS A 228 -18.76 23.72 -20.91
CA LYS A 228 -19.43 24.62 -21.87
C LYS A 228 -19.08 26.10 -21.62
N ARG A 229 -18.81 26.46 -20.38
CA ARG A 229 -18.40 27.83 -19.98
C ARG A 229 -16.88 28.07 -20.17
N GLY A 230 -16.11 27.04 -20.53
CA GLY A 230 -14.66 27.14 -20.68
C GLY A 230 -13.90 27.25 -19.35
N ILE A 231 -14.54 26.91 -18.22
CA ILE A 231 -13.92 26.95 -16.89
C ILE A 231 -12.96 25.78 -16.70
N ILE A 232 -13.34 24.61 -17.21
CA ILE A 232 -12.51 23.40 -17.21
C ILE A 232 -12.25 22.92 -18.63
N PRO A 233 -11.12 22.22 -18.89
CA PRO A 233 -10.79 21.70 -20.23
C PRO A 233 -11.84 20.72 -20.73
N SER A 234 -12.06 20.67 -22.04
CA SER A 234 -12.95 19.70 -22.69
C SER A 234 -12.50 18.24 -22.54
N THR A 235 -11.26 18.02 -22.16
CA THR A 235 -10.67 16.70 -21.91
C THR A 235 -10.95 16.19 -20.49
N PHE A 236 -11.48 17.00 -19.58
CA PHE A 236 -11.59 16.73 -18.14
C PHE A 236 -10.26 16.45 -17.40
N LEU A 237 -9.15 16.47 -18.09
CA LEU A 237 -7.86 16.08 -17.51
C LEU A 237 -7.10 17.28 -16.91
N PRO A 238 -6.41 17.05 -15.76
CA PRO A 238 -6.36 15.82 -14.99
C PRO A 238 -7.60 15.61 -14.11
N LEU A 239 -8.07 14.37 -14.00
CA LEU A 239 -9.17 13.95 -13.13
C LEU A 239 -8.70 12.88 -12.16
N GLN A 240 -9.05 12.99 -10.87
CA GLN A 240 -8.79 11.97 -9.86
C GLN A 240 -10.09 11.66 -9.12
N SER A 241 -10.41 10.39 -8.99
CA SER A 241 -11.55 9.90 -8.23
C SER A 241 -11.11 9.22 -6.93
N GLY A 242 -11.89 9.36 -5.89
CA GLY A 242 -11.71 8.64 -4.63
C GLY A 242 -12.26 7.21 -4.70
N VAL A 243 -12.19 6.51 -3.57
CA VAL A 243 -12.76 5.18 -3.38
C VAL A 243 -14.13 5.31 -2.70
N GLY A 244 -15.15 4.68 -3.28
CA GLY A 244 -16.48 4.62 -2.67
C GLY A 244 -17.62 4.69 -3.68
N ASN A 245 -18.83 4.37 -3.23
CA ASN A 245 -20.02 4.26 -4.10
C ASN A 245 -20.36 5.57 -4.82
N ILE A 246 -20.23 6.71 -4.15
CA ILE A 246 -20.47 8.03 -4.77
C ILE A 246 -19.44 8.31 -5.86
N ALA A 247 -18.15 8.05 -5.58
CA ALA A 247 -17.08 8.23 -6.56
C ALA A 247 -17.32 7.39 -7.82
N ASN A 248 -17.72 6.12 -7.63
CA ASN A 248 -18.04 5.22 -8.74
C ASN A 248 -19.28 5.69 -9.52
N ALA A 249 -20.33 6.17 -8.84
CA ALA A 249 -21.51 6.72 -9.50
C ALA A 249 -21.16 7.95 -10.34
N VAL A 250 -20.27 8.83 -9.86
CA VAL A 250 -19.77 9.97 -10.63
C VAL A 250 -19.02 9.51 -11.88
N LEU A 251 -18.09 8.56 -11.75
CA LEU A 251 -17.36 8.00 -12.90
C LEU A 251 -18.31 7.35 -13.90
N GLY A 252 -19.30 6.57 -13.42
CA GLY A 252 -20.33 5.98 -14.26
C GLY A 252 -21.19 7.02 -15.00
N ALA A 253 -21.52 8.14 -14.35
CA ALA A 253 -22.25 9.22 -14.97
C ALA A 253 -21.43 9.99 -16.01
N LEU A 254 -20.13 10.18 -15.77
CA LEU A 254 -19.22 10.82 -16.73
C LEU A 254 -18.95 9.96 -17.99
N GLY A 255 -19.13 8.63 -17.88
CA GLY A 255 -18.96 7.70 -19.00
C GLY A 255 -20.22 7.51 -19.88
N ARG A 256 -21.35 8.12 -19.51
CA ARG A 256 -22.64 8.12 -20.24
C ARG A 256 -22.75 9.33 -21.12
#